data_19efbecd421ed557ad754d11fa5265c6
#
_entry.id   19efbecd421ed557ad754d11fa5265c6
#
_cell.length_a   1.000
_cell.length_b   1.000
_cell.length_c   1.000
_cell.angle_alpha   90.00
_cell.angle_beta   90.00
_cell.angle_gamma   90.00
#
_symmetry.space_group_name_H-M   'P 1'
#
loop_
_entity.id
_entity.type
_entity.pdbx_description
1 polymer ?
#
loop_
_entity_poly.entity_id
_entity_poly.type
_entity_poly.pdbx_seq_one_letter_code
_entity_poly.pdbx_strand_id
1 'polypeptide(L)'
;MGRKIEKGFQKADGKDSSSFWSEPEGELPPSGDLIKLYLKGIRQYPLLTPEEEKSLSLRIARGDKSAREKMIEANLRLVVSIAKRYFGRGLSLQDLIEEGNIGLIRAVDRFRGSKGCKFSTYATYWIRQSVERAIINQSMVVRLPIHVSHDMSRMVRVTGELWRKLKREPTVSELSAGMGVSGRYLKKLSTVSRKTCSVDAPLGDNTGETLLDRLEDESLSDSLDIMSAGERKKYLDGWMAELDENERNIILLRFGLEGEPQTLEKVGKKFGVTRERIRQIETRALDKLKKIMAEKAITSSDYI
;
A
#
# COMPACT_ATOMS: atom_id res chain seq x y z
N MET A 1 -13.39 15.43 30.61
CA MET A 1 -13.47 16.06 29.27
C MET A 1 -14.57 15.39 28.45
N GLY A 2 -15.80 15.75 28.63
CA GLY A 2 -16.97 15.08 28.06
C GLY A 2 -18.16 16.02 27.93
N ARG A 3 -18.03 17.07 27.11
CA ARG A 3 -19.16 17.95 26.74
C ARG A 3 -18.78 18.71 25.48
N LYS A 4 -19.06 18.14 24.29
CA LYS A 4 -19.14 18.88 23.00
C LYS A 4 -19.43 17.97 21.79
N ILE A 5 -20.41 17.05 21.92
CA ILE A 5 -20.89 16.26 20.76
C ILE A 5 -22.42 16.31 20.63
N GLU A 6 -23.06 17.36 21.10
CA GLU A 6 -24.54 17.45 21.11
C GLU A 6 -25.15 18.44 20.11
N LYS A 7 -24.41 18.94 19.13
CA LYS A 7 -25.03 19.83 18.11
C LYS A 7 -24.62 19.41 16.71
N GLY A 8 -25.39 18.53 16.09
CA GLY A 8 -25.17 18.11 14.69
C GLY A 8 -26.18 17.10 14.15
N PHE A 9 -27.23 16.76 14.87
CA PHE A 9 -28.27 15.88 14.36
C PHE A 9 -29.53 16.69 13.96
N GLN A 10 -29.48 17.36 12.80
CA GLN A 10 -30.70 17.84 12.15
C GLN A 10 -31.09 16.89 11.00
N LYS A 11 -32.29 16.33 11.19
CA LYS A 11 -33.27 15.78 10.24
C LYS A 11 -32.73 15.38 8.84
N ALA A 12 -32.59 14.08 8.63
CA ALA A 12 -32.74 13.49 7.32
C ALA A 12 -34.20 13.00 7.20
N ASP A 13 -34.92 13.62 6.28
CA ASP A 13 -36.32 13.39 6.03
C ASP A 13 -36.63 11.94 5.69
N GLY A 14 -37.76 11.47 6.29
CA GLY A 14 -38.36 10.19 5.98
C GLY A 14 -38.87 10.16 4.55
N LYS A 15 -38.16 9.46 3.67
CA LYS A 15 -38.68 8.94 2.42
C LYS A 15 -38.95 7.46 2.55
N ASP A 16 -40.14 7.07 2.13
CA ASP A 16 -40.72 5.75 2.14
C ASP A 16 -39.72 4.61 1.92
N SER A 17 -39.64 3.71 2.88
CA SER A 17 -38.77 2.53 2.85
C SER A 17 -39.30 1.39 1.96
N SER A 18 -40.50 1.53 1.37
CA SER A 18 -41.14 0.48 0.55
C SER A 18 -40.68 0.46 -0.90
N SER A 19 -40.26 1.61 -1.48
CA SER A 19 -39.77 1.68 -2.86
C SER A 19 -38.29 1.29 -3.03
N PHE A 20 -37.58 0.98 -1.94
CA PHE A 20 -36.15 0.73 -1.93
C PHE A 20 -35.73 -0.66 -2.41
N TRP A 21 -36.68 -1.57 -2.56
CA TRP A 21 -36.48 -2.98 -2.95
C TRP A 21 -36.87 -3.31 -4.40
N SER A 22 -37.20 -2.30 -5.22
CA SER A 22 -37.25 -2.46 -6.66
C SER A 22 -35.88 -2.92 -7.17
N GLU A 23 -35.88 -3.90 -8.05
CA GLU A 23 -34.67 -4.47 -8.64
C GLU A 23 -33.78 -3.35 -9.20
N PRO A 24 -32.47 -3.36 -8.95
CA PRO A 24 -31.59 -2.44 -9.63
C PRO A 24 -31.58 -2.83 -11.13
N GLU A 25 -32.07 -1.96 -11.99
CA GLU A 25 -31.86 -2.01 -13.42
C GLU A 25 -30.38 -1.71 -13.71
N GLY A 26 -29.55 -2.70 -13.51
CA GLY A 26 -28.11 -2.70 -13.78
C GLY A 26 -27.64 -4.13 -13.70
N GLU A 27 -27.06 -4.66 -14.74
CA GLU A 27 -26.48 -6.00 -14.78
C GLU A 27 -25.49 -6.16 -13.64
N LEU A 28 -25.83 -7.06 -12.70
CA LEU A 28 -24.90 -7.49 -11.67
C LEU A 28 -23.77 -8.29 -12.35
N PRO A 29 -22.50 -8.08 -11.95
CA PRO A 29 -21.37 -8.81 -12.54
C PRO A 29 -21.53 -10.33 -12.39
N PRO A 30 -20.79 -11.17 -13.12
CA PRO A 30 -20.97 -12.64 -13.22
C PRO A 30 -20.86 -13.40 -11.87
N SER A 31 -20.44 -12.77 -10.80
CA SER A 31 -20.60 -13.27 -9.42
C SER A 31 -22.04 -13.12 -8.87
N GLY A 32 -22.99 -12.72 -9.72
CA GLY A 32 -24.35 -12.36 -9.34
C GLY A 32 -25.17 -13.46 -8.68
N ASP A 33 -24.88 -14.73 -8.91
CA ASP A 33 -25.69 -15.81 -8.37
C ASP A 33 -25.49 -15.99 -6.86
N LEU A 34 -24.29 -15.82 -6.34
CA LEU A 34 -24.01 -15.88 -4.89
C LEU A 34 -24.65 -14.70 -4.15
N ILE A 35 -24.56 -13.49 -4.72
CA ILE A 35 -25.22 -12.31 -4.12
C ILE A 35 -26.74 -12.47 -4.15
N LYS A 36 -27.33 -12.98 -5.24
CA LYS A 36 -28.77 -13.24 -5.33
C LYS A 36 -29.21 -14.25 -4.27
N LEU A 37 -28.45 -15.33 -4.07
CA LEU A 37 -28.73 -16.34 -3.05
C LEU A 37 -28.67 -15.72 -1.63
N TYR A 38 -27.64 -14.94 -1.34
CA TYR A 38 -27.51 -14.20 -0.08
C TYR A 38 -28.69 -13.26 0.16
N LEU A 39 -29.05 -12.44 -0.82
CA LEU A 39 -30.17 -11.50 -0.75
C LEU A 39 -31.52 -12.22 -0.54
N LYS A 40 -31.72 -13.41 -1.15
CA LYS A 40 -32.87 -14.26 -0.89
C LYS A 40 -32.90 -14.77 0.54
N GLY A 41 -31.74 -15.20 1.05
CA GLY A 41 -31.62 -15.68 2.44
C GLY A 41 -31.97 -14.62 3.48
N ILE A 42 -31.45 -13.40 3.34
CA ILE A 42 -31.70 -12.32 4.31
C ILE A 42 -33.15 -11.79 4.29
N ARG A 43 -33.91 -12.01 3.21
CA ARG A 43 -35.32 -11.61 3.11
C ARG A 43 -36.23 -12.41 4.04
N GLN A 44 -35.82 -13.60 4.50
CA GLN A 44 -36.61 -14.47 5.37
C GLN A 44 -36.76 -13.92 6.78
N TYR A 45 -35.85 -13.07 7.23
CA TYR A 45 -35.85 -12.50 8.57
C TYR A 45 -36.80 -11.28 8.64
N PRO A 46 -37.80 -11.29 9.56
CA PRO A 46 -38.71 -10.18 9.73
C PRO A 46 -37.99 -8.96 10.35
N LEU A 47 -38.50 -7.78 10.04
CA LEU A 47 -38.03 -6.53 10.69
C LEU A 47 -38.51 -6.49 12.14
N LEU A 48 -37.68 -5.99 13.03
CA LEU A 48 -37.99 -5.85 14.45
C LEU A 48 -38.75 -4.54 14.71
N THR A 49 -39.69 -4.62 15.65
CA THR A 49 -40.34 -3.44 16.21
C THR A 49 -39.43 -2.74 17.24
N PRO A 50 -39.61 -1.44 17.52
CA PRO A 50 -38.80 -0.71 18.53
C PRO A 50 -38.86 -1.35 19.93
N GLU A 51 -39.97 -2.02 20.26
CA GLU A 51 -40.16 -2.72 21.54
C GLU A 51 -39.35 -4.02 21.58
N GLU A 52 -39.33 -4.75 20.47
CA GLU A 52 -38.48 -5.95 20.32
C GLU A 52 -36.98 -5.60 20.35
N GLU A 53 -36.55 -4.49 19.68
CA GLU A 53 -35.18 -4.00 19.75
C GLU A 53 -34.74 -3.76 21.21
N LYS A 54 -35.63 -3.16 22.03
CA LYS A 54 -35.35 -2.90 23.46
C LYS A 54 -35.27 -4.20 24.24
N SER A 55 -36.23 -5.11 24.04
CA SER A 55 -36.26 -6.39 24.75
C SER A 55 -35.05 -7.25 24.44
N LEU A 56 -34.68 -7.36 23.15
CA LEU A 56 -33.48 -8.07 22.69
C LEU A 56 -32.21 -7.43 23.26
N SER A 57 -32.11 -6.10 23.27
CA SER A 57 -30.96 -5.39 23.84
C SER A 57 -30.74 -5.72 25.33
N LEU A 58 -31.82 -5.89 26.11
CA LEU A 58 -31.72 -6.27 27.52
C LEU A 58 -31.27 -7.74 27.68
N ARG A 59 -31.76 -8.63 26.81
CA ARG A 59 -31.35 -10.06 26.81
C ARG A 59 -29.88 -10.20 26.40
N ILE A 60 -29.43 -9.44 25.38
CA ILE A 60 -28.02 -9.40 24.93
C ILE A 60 -27.11 -8.94 26.06
N ALA A 61 -27.53 -7.91 26.82
CA ALA A 61 -26.77 -7.41 27.97
C ALA A 61 -26.59 -8.47 29.08
N ARG A 62 -27.49 -9.50 29.13
CA ARG A 62 -27.40 -10.67 30.03
C ARG A 62 -26.61 -11.83 29.43
N GLY A 63 -26.08 -11.71 28.23
CA GLY A 63 -25.28 -12.74 27.58
C GLY A 63 -26.07 -13.73 26.72
N ASP A 64 -27.33 -13.47 26.37
CA ASP A 64 -28.16 -14.33 25.54
C ASP A 64 -27.70 -14.32 24.08
N LYS A 65 -27.10 -15.42 23.63
CA LYS A 65 -26.59 -15.61 22.27
C LYS A 65 -27.72 -15.64 21.22
N SER A 66 -28.84 -16.32 21.52
CA SER A 66 -29.98 -16.41 20.60
C SER A 66 -30.60 -15.02 20.32
N ALA A 67 -30.72 -14.17 21.36
CA ALA A 67 -31.19 -12.81 21.18
C ALA A 67 -30.22 -11.97 20.33
N ARG A 68 -28.91 -12.21 20.46
CA ARG A 68 -27.87 -11.57 19.67
C ARG A 68 -27.96 -11.94 18.19
N GLU A 69 -28.06 -13.23 17.89
CA GLU A 69 -28.22 -13.75 16.53
C GLU A 69 -29.48 -13.17 15.86
N LYS A 70 -30.63 -13.25 16.53
CA LYS A 70 -31.88 -12.69 16.04
C LYS A 70 -31.79 -11.20 15.72
N MET A 71 -31.09 -10.44 16.56
CA MET A 71 -30.91 -8.99 16.33
C MET A 71 -29.97 -8.70 15.14
N ILE A 72 -28.94 -9.52 14.90
CA ILE A 72 -28.05 -9.41 13.73
C ILE A 72 -28.83 -9.75 12.47
N GLU A 73 -29.47 -10.91 12.40
CA GLU A 73 -30.18 -11.43 11.22
C GLU A 73 -31.27 -10.46 10.73
N ALA A 74 -32.08 -9.94 11.64
CA ALA A 74 -33.13 -8.97 11.31
C ALA A 74 -32.60 -7.65 10.72
N ASN A 75 -31.32 -7.33 10.93
CA ASN A 75 -30.71 -6.07 10.47
C ASN A 75 -29.68 -6.23 9.31
N LEU A 76 -29.51 -7.43 8.75
CA LEU A 76 -28.62 -7.66 7.60
C LEU A 76 -29.04 -6.83 6.36
N ARG A 77 -30.34 -6.60 6.17
CA ARG A 77 -30.86 -5.75 5.10
C ARG A 77 -30.39 -4.31 5.20
N LEU A 78 -30.22 -3.76 6.42
CA LEU A 78 -29.67 -2.44 6.65
C LEU A 78 -28.21 -2.34 6.16
N VAL A 79 -27.42 -3.39 6.42
CA VAL A 79 -26.01 -3.44 5.95
C VAL A 79 -25.96 -3.36 4.43
N VAL A 80 -26.75 -4.16 3.72
CA VAL A 80 -26.80 -4.13 2.24
C VAL A 80 -27.16 -2.76 1.72
N SER A 81 -28.15 -2.09 2.35
CA SER A 81 -28.59 -0.75 1.94
C SER A 81 -27.49 0.31 2.07
N ILE A 82 -26.62 0.16 3.08
CA ILE A 82 -25.48 1.05 3.30
C ILE A 82 -24.34 0.69 2.33
N ALA A 83 -23.98 -0.59 2.22
CA ALA A 83 -22.90 -1.08 1.35
C ALA A 83 -23.08 -0.69 -0.12
N LYS A 84 -24.30 -0.76 -0.65
CA LYS A 84 -24.64 -0.32 -2.03
C LYS A 84 -24.19 1.10 -2.34
N ARG A 85 -24.20 2.02 -1.39
CA ARG A 85 -23.76 3.42 -1.58
C ARG A 85 -22.25 3.58 -1.73
N TYR A 86 -21.49 2.54 -1.37
CA TYR A 86 -20.03 2.51 -1.46
C TYR A 86 -19.53 1.63 -2.62
N PHE A 87 -20.44 1.05 -3.39
CA PHE A 87 -20.10 0.28 -4.57
C PHE A 87 -19.28 1.09 -5.58
N GLY A 88 -18.32 0.46 -6.26
CA GLY A 88 -17.45 1.12 -7.26
C GLY A 88 -16.27 1.91 -6.64
N ARG A 89 -16.00 1.75 -5.35
CA ARG A 89 -14.88 2.44 -4.65
C ARG A 89 -13.65 1.55 -4.44
N GLY A 90 -13.46 0.53 -5.27
CA GLY A 90 -12.27 -0.34 -5.23
C GLY A 90 -12.43 -1.64 -4.47
N LEU A 91 -13.60 -1.89 -3.86
CA LEU A 91 -13.96 -3.17 -3.25
C LEU A 91 -15.20 -3.76 -3.91
N SER A 92 -15.31 -5.10 -3.92
CA SER A 92 -16.50 -5.80 -4.38
C SER A 92 -17.68 -5.52 -3.44
N LEU A 93 -18.92 -5.65 -3.96
CA LEU A 93 -20.12 -5.48 -3.11
C LEU A 93 -20.17 -6.53 -1.99
N GLN A 94 -19.67 -7.74 -2.24
CA GLN A 94 -19.59 -8.82 -1.26
C GLN A 94 -18.70 -8.42 -0.09
N ASP A 95 -17.47 -7.96 -0.37
CA ASP A 95 -16.53 -7.53 0.66
C ASP A 95 -17.09 -6.35 1.47
N LEU A 96 -17.76 -5.40 0.80
CA LEU A 96 -18.41 -4.28 1.48
C LEU A 96 -19.53 -4.72 2.43
N ILE A 97 -20.30 -5.75 2.06
CA ILE A 97 -21.34 -6.32 2.89
C ILE A 97 -20.71 -7.02 4.10
N GLU A 98 -19.68 -7.85 3.91
CA GLU A 98 -19.04 -8.57 5.01
C GLU A 98 -18.38 -7.61 6.02
N GLU A 99 -17.67 -6.61 5.53
CA GLU A 99 -17.11 -5.58 6.40
C GLU A 99 -18.20 -4.76 7.12
N GLY A 100 -19.32 -4.54 6.43
CA GLY A 100 -20.50 -3.92 7.03
C GLY A 100 -21.14 -4.81 8.10
N ASN A 101 -21.20 -6.14 7.89
CA ASN A 101 -21.67 -7.12 8.87
C ASN A 101 -20.80 -7.10 10.13
N ILE A 102 -19.47 -6.99 10.00
CA ILE A 102 -18.56 -6.79 11.15
C ILE A 102 -18.93 -5.52 11.92
N GLY A 103 -19.26 -4.44 11.20
CA GLY A 103 -19.76 -3.21 11.80
C GLY A 103 -21.09 -3.38 12.54
N LEU A 104 -22.03 -4.11 11.94
CA LEU A 104 -23.34 -4.45 12.56
C LEU A 104 -23.18 -5.25 13.85
N ILE A 105 -22.32 -6.28 13.85
CA ILE A 105 -22.02 -7.08 15.03
C ILE A 105 -21.53 -6.22 16.18
N ARG A 106 -20.58 -5.30 15.90
CA ARG A 106 -20.08 -4.35 16.90
C ARG A 106 -21.18 -3.41 17.41
N ALA A 107 -22.11 -3.03 16.53
CA ALA A 107 -23.24 -2.19 16.92
C ALA A 107 -24.19 -2.95 17.85
N VAL A 108 -24.52 -4.21 17.56
CA VAL A 108 -25.38 -5.07 18.38
C VAL A 108 -24.78 -5.26 19.78
N ASP A 109 -23.48 -5.56 19.87
CA ASP A 109 -22.80 -5.79 21.15
C ASP A 109 -22.76 -4.54 22.06
N ARG A 110 -22.83 -3.35 21.46
CA ARG A 110 -22.73 -2.06 22.20
C ARG A 110 -24.04 -1.30 22.32
N PHE A 111 -25.08 -1.75 21.66
CA PHE A 111 -26.37 -1.07 21.68
C PHE A 111 -27.05 -1.21 23.04
N ARG A 112 -27.61 -0.10 23.53
CA ARG A 112 -28.41 -0.06 24.75
C ARG A 112 -29.73 0.63 24.46
N GLY A 113 -30.80 -0.13 24.40
CA GLY A 113 -32.16 0.36 24.10
C GLY A 113 -32.74 1.39 25.10
N SER A 114 -32.10 1.53 26.28
CA SER A 114 -32.46 2.53 27.30
C SER A 114 -32.25 3.99 26.87
N LYS A 115 -31.45 4.24 25.84
CA LYS A 115 -31.14 5.61 25.38
C LYS A 115 -32.19 6.23 24.44
N GLY A 116 -33.31 5.55 24.15
CA GLY A 116 -34.42 6.08 23.38
C GLY A 116 -34.19 6.28 21.88
N CYS A 117 -33.07 5.88 21.33
CA CYS A 117 -32.80 5.92 19.90
C CYS A 117 -33.10 4.58 19.21
N LYS A 118 -33.54 4.60 17.94
CA LYS A 118 -33.74 3.40 17.13
C LYS A 118 -32.38 2.73 16.85
N PHE A 119 -32.39 1.39 16.86
CA PHE A 119 -31.19 0.63 16.57
C PHE A 119 -30.57 0.98 15.19
N SER A 120 -31.39 1.13 14.16
CA SER A 120 -30.94 1.50 12.82
C SER A 120 -30.12 2.78 12.77
N THR A 121 -30.49 3.80 13.56
CA THR A 121 -29.72 5.07 13.64
C THR A 121 -28.35 4.83 14.26
N TYR A 122 -28.28 4.05 15.31
CA TYR A 122 -27.01 3.71 15.98
C TYR A 122 -26.13 2.79 15.11
N ALA A 123 -26.70 1.73 14.55
CA ALA A 123 -25.99 0.78 13.72
C ALA A 123 -25.39 1.39 12.44
N THR A 124 -26.12 2.32 11.81
CA THR A 124 -25.64 3.02 10.60
C THR A 124 -24.27 3.67 10.79
N TYR A 125 -23.98 4.22 11.96
CA TYR A 125 -22.67 4.80 12.26
C TYR A 125 -21.56 3.74 12.24
N TRP A 126 -21.78 2.60 12.92
CA TRP A 126 -20.80 1.52 13.01
C TRP A 126 -20.57 0.80 11.68
N ILE A 127 -21.66 0.55 10.94
CA ILE A 127 -21.61 -0.08 9.61
C ILE A 127 -20.83 0.82 8.68
N ARG A 128 -21.14 2.11 8.61
CA ARG A 128 -20.44 3.09 7.79
C ARG A 128 -18.97 3.17 8.14
N GLN A 129 -18.63 3.27 9.41
CA GLN A 129 -17.25 3.33 9.88
C GLN A 129 -16.45 2.08 9.49
N SER A 130 -17.06 0.89 9.58
CA SER A 130 -16.41 -0.37 9.19
C SER A 130 -16.16 -0.41 7.68
N VAL A 131 -17.17 -0.11 6.87
CA VAL A 131 -17.07 -0.07 5.40
C VAL A 131 -16.03 0.98 4.93
N GLU A 132 -16.07 2.20 5.45
CA GLU A 132 -15.11 3.25 5.09
C GLU A 132 -13.67 2.86 5.48
N ARG A 133 -13.50 2.24 6.63
CA ARG A 133 -12.20 1.74 7.08
C ARG A 133 -11.68 0.60 6.20
N ALA A 134 -12.55 -0.30 5.77
CA ALA A 134 -12.22 -1.39 4.85
C ALA A 134 -11.77 -0.83 3.49
N ILE A 135 -12.51 0.13 2.93
CA ILE A 135 -12.12 0.79 1.67
C ILE A 135 -10.72 1.41 1.80
N ILE A 136 -10.45 2.17 2.85
CA ILE A 136 -9.13 2.80 3.05
C ILE A 136 -8.01 1.76 3.14
N ASN A 137 -8.28 0.60 3.77
CA ASN A 137 -7.26 -0.40 4.04
C ASN A 137 -7.01 -1.37 2.88
N GLN A 138 -8.00 -1.61 2.02
CA GLN A 138 -8.01 -2.75 1.09
C GLN A 138 -8.23 -2.34 -0.37
N SER A 139 -8.73 -1.11 -0.65
CA SER A 139 -9.04 -0.69 -2.03
C SER A 139 -7.82 -0.43 -2.90
N MET A 140 -6.65 -0.20 -2.32
CA MET A 140 -5.41 0.10 -3.02
C MET A 140 -4.48 -1.11 -3.02
N VAL A 141 -3.83 -1.41 -4.15
CA VAL A 141 -2.81 -2.47 -4.27
C VAL A 141 -1.66 -2.23 -3.28
N VAL A 142 -1.19 -0.99 -3.20
CA VAL A 142 -0.23 -0.57 -2.18
C VAL A 142 -1.01 0.10 -1.05
N ARG A 143 -1.06 -0.56 0.12
CA ARG A 143 -1.75 -0.03 1.29
C ARG A 143 -1.18 1.30 1.75
N LEU A 144 -2.05 2.28 1.93
CA LEU A 144 -1.71 3.60 2.44
C LEU A 144 -2.10 3.77 3.92
N PRO A 145 -1.32 4.53 4.71
CA PRO A 145 -1.75 4.93 6.04
C PRO A 145 -3.03 5.77 6.00
N ILE A 146 -3.88 5.64 7.03
CA ILE A 146 -5.20 6.28 7.07
C ILE A 146 -5.10 7.81 6.94
N HIS A 147 -4.11 8.44 7.57
CA HIS A 147 -3.94 9.90 7.48
C HIS A 147 -3.63 10.37 6.05
N VAL A 148 -2.83 9.61 5.29
CA VAL A 148 -2.53 9.90 3.88
C VAL A 148 -3.80 9.81 3.02
N SER A 149 -4.61 8.77 3.23
CA SER A 149 -5.88 8.60 2.51
C SER A 149 -6.88 9.74 2.82
N HIS A 150 -6.93 10.19 4.08
CA HIS A 150 -7.73 11.36 4.45
C HIS A 150 -7.22 12.65 3.80
N ASP A 151 -5.90 12.86 3.76
CA ASP A 151 -5.29 14.01 3.11
C ASP A 151 -5.52 14.00 1.59
N MET A 152 -5.47 12.82 0.95
CA MET A 152 -5.85 12.65 -0.47
C MET A 152 -7.31 13.03 -0.71
N SER A 153 -8.23 12.55 0.12
CA SER A 153 -9.65 12.89 0.01
C SER A 153 -9.89 14.39 0.20
N ARG A 154 -9.16 14.99 1.15
CA ARG A 154 -9.18 16.44 1.38
C ARG A 154 -8.62 17.21 0.19
N MET A 155 -7.52 16.74 -0.41
CA MET A 155 -6.93 17.33 -1.61
C MET A 155 -7.93 17.35 -2.78
N VAL A 156 -8.57 16.22 -3.07
CA VAL A 156 -9.59 16.12 -4.14
C VAL A 156 -10.74 17.10 -3.90
N ARG A 157 -11.23 17.20 -2.66
CA ARG A 157 -12.32 18.13 -2.31
C ARG A 157 -11.90 19.59 -2.51
N VAL A 158 -10.74 19.99 -1.99
CA VAL A 158 -10.23 21.37 -2.10
C VAL A 158 -9.94 21.72 -3.55
N THR A 159 -9.39 20.79 -4.34
CA THR A 159 -9.20 20.96 -5.78
C THR A 159 -10.54 21.25 -6.48
N GLY A 160 -11.58 20.49 -6.17
CA GLY A 160 -12.91 20.71 -6.75
C GLY A 160 -13.55 22.04 -6.32
N GLU A 161 -13.32 22.49 -5.07
CA GLU A 161 -13.79 23.78 -4.59
C GLU A 161 -13.07 24.95 -5.28
N LEU A 162 -11.76 24.87 -5.41
CA LEU A 162 -10.94 25.87 -6.09
C LEU A 162 -11.24 25.93 -7.59
N TRP A 163 -11.38 24.75 -8.22
CA TRP A 163 -11.75 24.70 -9.63
C TRP A 163 -13.08 25.38 -9.93
N ARG A 164 -14.08 25.20 -9.08
CA ARG A 164 -15.38 25.90 -9.20
C ARG A 164 -15.27 27.42 -9.06
N LYS A 165 -14.35 27.89 -8.17
CA LYS A 165 -14.12 29.34 -7.95
C LYS A 165 -13.29 29.96 -9.05
N LEU A 166 -12.19 29.32 -9.45
CA LEU A 166 -11.19 29.85 -10.37
C LEU A 166 -11.53 29.61 -11.84
N LYS A 167 -12.44 28.65 -12.14
CA LYS A 167 -12.77 28.18 -13.49
C LYS A 167 -11.54 27.66 -14.29
N ARG A 168 -10.46 27.29 -13.60
CA ARG A 168 -9.25 26.67 -14.12
C ARG A 168 -8.67 25.70 -13.07
N GLU A 169 -7.74 24.88 -13.49
CA GLU A 169 -7.01 24.03 -12.53
C GLU A 169 -6.20 24.88 -11.53
N PRO A 170 -6.31 24.58 -10.22
CA PRO A 170 -5.57 25.30 -9.19
C PRO A 170 -4.08 24.95 -9.23
N THR A 171 -3.23 25.93 -9.01
CA THR A 171 -1.79 25.74 -8.89
C THR A 171 -1.42 25.08 -7.56
N VAL A 172 -0.21 24.49 -7.47
CA VAL A 172 0.29 23.86 -6.25
C VAL A 172 0.32 24.83 -5.06
N SER A 173 0.60 26.12 -5.30
CA SER A 173 0.59 27.14 -4.26
C SER A 173 -0.82 27.45 -3.75
N GLU A 174 -1.81 27.54 -4.63
CA GLU A 174 -3.22 27.74 -4.27
C GLU A 174 -3.78 26.53 -3.49
N LEU A 175 -3.44 25.30 -3.90
CA LEU A 175 -3.78 24.09 -3.17
C LEU A 175 -3.11 24.05 -1.79
N SER A 176 -1.83 24.44 -1.72
CA SER A 176 -1.07 24.54 -0.47
C SER A 176 -1.74 25.50 0.52
N ALA A 177 -2.14 26.67 0.05
CA ALA A 177 -2.87 27.65 0.85
C ALA A 177 -4.25 27.12 1.27
N GLY A 178 -5.01 26.50 0.36
CA GLY A 178 -6.35 25.94 0.65
C GLY A 178 -6.34 24.77 1.61
N MET A 179 -5.30 23.94 1.60
CA MET A 179 -5.13 22.81 2.51
C MET A 179 -4.38 23.15 3.80
N GLY A 180 -3.65 24.29 3.86
CA GLY A 180 -2.80 24.63 4.99
C GLY A 180 -1.58 23.69 5.16
N VAL A 181 -1.05 23.14 4.06
CA VAL A 181 0.10 22.23 4.07
C VAL A 181 1.21 22.73 3.14
N SER A 182 2.44 22.25 3.32
CA SER A 182 3.56 22.67 2.48
C SER A 182 3.44 22.14 1.04
N GLY A 183 3.91 22.92 0.04
CA GLY A 183 3.91 22.50 -1.35
C GLY A 183 4.76 21.24 -1.62
N ARG A 184 5.81 21.01 -0.81
CA ARG A 184 6.63 19.78 -0.85
C ARG A 184 5.80 18.55 -0.46
N TYR A 185 4.96 18.68 0.57
CA TYR A 185 4.06 17.60 0.99
C TYR A 185 3.00 17.30 -0.07
N LEU A 186 2.42 18.32 -0.71
CA LEU A 186 1.47 18.14 -1.81
C LEU A 186 2.08 17.40 -3.01
N LYS A 187 3.32 17.71 -3.38
CA LYS A 187 4.03 16.98 -4.44
C LYS A 187 4.19 15.50 -4.08
N LYS A 188 4.57 15.18 -2.85
CA LYS A 188 4.62 13.78 -2.37
C LYS A 188 3.24 13.12 -2.43
N LEU A 189 2.20 13.81 -1.99
CA LEU A 189 0.83 13.29 -1.99
C LEU A 189 0.34 12.99 -3.42
N SER A 190 0.65 13.87 -4.39
CA SER A 190 0.31 13.65 -5.80
C SER A 190 1.05 12.46 -6.43
N THR A 191 2.28 12.18 -5.99
CA THR A 191 3.04 11.01 -6.43
C THR A 191 2.41 9.71 -5.92
N VAL A 192 1.97 9.70 -4.66
CA VAL A 192 1.30 8.53 -4.04
C VAL A 192 -0.08 8.30 -4.66
N SER A 193 -0.74 9.35 -5.17
CA SER A 193 -2.06 9.28 -5.82
C SER A 193 -2.05 8.60 -7.20
N ARG A 194 -0.89 8.22 -7.74
CA ARG A 194 -0.81 7.55 -9.05
C ARG A 194 -1.48 6.18 -8.98
N LYS A 195 -2.33 5.90 -9.97
CA LYS A 195 -2.98 4.60 -10.09
C LYS A 195 -1.96 3.57 -10.58
N THR A 196 -2.03 2.38 -10.00
CA THR A 196 -1.34 1.20 -10.52
C THR A 196 -2.09 0.69 -11.77
N CYS A 197 -1.35 0.23 -12.76
CA CYS A 197 -1.90 -0.46 -13.93
C CYS A 197 -1.39 -1.91 -13.97
N SER A 198 -2.13 -2.78 -14.65
CA SER A 198 -1.68 -4.16 -14.86
C SER A 198 -0.49 -4.17 -15.80
N VAL A 199 0.52 -4.99 -15.50
CA VAL A 199 1.67 -5.22 -16.37
C VAL A 199 1.28 -6.03 -17.60
N ASP A 200 0.24 -6.86 -17.48
CA ASP A 200 -0.33 -7.65 -18.58
C ASP A 200 -1.31 -6.84 -19.46
N ALA A 201 -1.44 -5.52 -19.20
CA ALA A 201 -2.29 -4.69 -20.01
C ALA A 201 -1.76 -4.61 -21.45
N PRO A 202 -2.62 -4.82 -22.49
CA PRO A 202 -2.21 -4.73 -23.88
C PRO A 202 -1.81 -3.29 -24.22
N LEU A 203 -0.73 -3.11 -24.98
CA LEU A 203 -0.20 -1.81 -25.40
C LEU A 203 -0.96 -1.19 -26.57
N GLY A 204 -1.82 -1.96 -27.25
CA GLY A 204 -2.65 -1.51 -28.38
C GLY A 204 -3.61 -2.59 -28.85
N ASP A 205 -4.61 -2.19 -29.63
CA ASP A 205 -5.71 -3.08 -30.03
C ASP A 205 -5.29 -4.24 -30.96
N ASN A 206 -4.07 -4.23 -31.57
CA ASN A 206 -3.71 -5.16 -32.64
C ASN A 206 -2.35 -5.86 -32.48
N THR A 207 -1.54 -5.58 -31.48
CA THR A 207 -0.16 -6.11 -31.40
C THR A 207 0.00 -7.35 -30.55
N GLY A 208 -0.97 -7.66 -29.68
CA GLY A 208 -0.84 -8.75 -28.71
C GLY A 208 0.30 -8.54 -27.69
N GLU A 209 1.07 -7.46 -27.82
CA GLU A 209 2.15 -7.09 -26.91
C GLU A 209 1.58 -6.54 -25.61
N THR A 210 2.18 -6.97 -24.50
CA THR A 210 1.85 -6.48 -23.15
C THR A 210 2.86 -5.42 -22.68
N LEU A 211 2.52 -4.68 -21.63
CA LEU A 211 3.46 -3.77 -21.01
C LEU A 211 4.69 -4.52 -20.45
N LEU A 212 4.50 -5.78 -20.02
CA LEU A 212 5.56 -6.65 -19.54
C LEU A 212 6.65 -6.90 -20.59
N ASP A 213 6.27 -7.09 -21.84
CA ASP A 213 7.20 -7.38 -22.94
C ASP A 213 8.16 -6.22 -23.26
N ARG A 214 7.82 -5.01 -22.78
CA ARG A 214 8.63 -3.78 -22.97
C ARG A 214 9.40 -3.33 -21.74
N LEU A 215 9.19 -3.98 -20.60
CA LEU A 215 9.95 -3.65 -19.39
C LEU A 215 11.32 -4.29 -19.46
N GLU A 216 12.35 -3.47 -19.35
CA GLU A 216 13.73 -3.89 -19.23
C GLU A 216 13.98 -4.50 -17.84
N ASP A 217 14.72 -5.62 -17.80
CA ASP A 217 15.16 -6.22 -16.54
C ASP A 217 16.45 -5.53 -16.06
N GLU A 218 16.31 -4.60 -15.12
CA GLU A 218 17.43 -3.86 -14.53
C GLU A 218 18.41 -4.76 -13.75
N SER A 219 18.03 -6.01 -13.46
CA SER A 219 18.91 -6.97 -12.76
C SER A 219 19.88 -7.69 -13.69
N LEU A 220 19.62 -7.69 -14.98
CA LEU A 220 20.50 -8.28 -15.99
C LEU A 220 21.61 -7.28 -16.35
N SER A 221 22.85 -7.66 -16.02
CA SER A 221 24.01 -6.94 -16.54
C SER A 221 24.10 -7.11 -18.05
N ASP A 222 24.41 -6.04 -18.77
CA ASP A 222 24.62 -6.12 -20.22
C ASP A 222 25.70 -7.15 -20.55
N SER A 223 25.50 -7.88 -21.65
CA SER A 223 26.47 -8.87 -22.12
C SER A 223 27.89 -8.31 -22.32
N LEU A 224 27.96 -7.02 -22.75
CA LEU A 224 29.20 -6.27 -22.87
C LEU A 224 29.86 -6.03 -21.51
N ASP A 225 29.07 -5.72 -20.48
CA ASP A 225 29.58 -5.51 -19.12
C ASP A 225 30.14 -6.81 -18.54
N ILE A 226 29.45 -7.95 -18.77
CA ILE A 226 29.91 -9.27 -18.32
C ILE A 226 31.21 -9.66 -19.01
N MET A 227 31.28 -9.44 -20.33
CA MET A 227 32.53 -9.73 -21.09
C MET A 227 33.67 -8.82 -20.63
N SER A 228 33.45 -7.53 -20.52
CA SER A 228 34.46 -6.57 -20.08
C SER A 228 34.93 -6.83 -18.65
N ALA A 229 34.01 -7.24 -17.75
CA ALA A 229 34.39 -7.68 -16.40
C ALA A 229 35.24 -8.94 -16.41
N GLY A 230 34.93 -9.89 -17.28
CA GLY A 230 35.73 -11.12 -17.48
C GLY A 230 37.15 -10.84 -18.03
N GLU A 231 37.25 -9.91 -18.97
CA GLU A 231 38.55 -9.47 -19.51
C GLU A 231 39.36 -8.72 -18.46
N ARG A 232 38.74 -7.76 -17.75
CA ARG A 232 39.39 -7.05 -16.64
C ARG A 232 39.93 -8.00 -15.59
N LYS A 233 39.21 -9.06 -15.27
CA LYS A 233 39.68 -10.10 -14.33
C LYS A 233 40.89 -10.83 -14.86
N LYS A 234 40.89 -11.26 -16.12
CA LYS A 234 42.03 -11.93 -16.72
C LYS A 234 43.30 -11.05 -16.72
N TYR A 235 43.17 -9.77 -17.04
CA TYR A 235 44.29 -8.83 -16.98
C TYR A 235 44.80 -8.65 -15.54
N LEU A 236 43.91 -8.48 -14.59
CA LEU A 236 44.26 -8.41 -13.17
C LEU A 236 45.02 -9.66 -12.70
N ASP A 237 44.50 -10.83 -13.02
CA ASP A 237 45.16 -12.11 -12.68
C ASP A 237 46.55 -12.21 -13.30
N GLY A 238 46.73 -11.77 -14.56
CA GLY A 238 48.02 -11.69 -15.23
C GLY A 238 49.00 -10.73 -14.55
N TRP A 239 48.57 -9.53 -14.16
CA TRP A 239 49.42 -8.58 -13.44
C TRP A 239 49.77 -9.04 -12.04
N MET A 240 48.83 -9.68 -11.35
CA MET A 240 49.05 -10.25 -10.02
C MET A 240 50.06 -11.40 -10.04
N ALA A 241 50.18 -12.12 -11.17
CA ALA A 241 51.16 -13.15 -11.32
C ALA A 241 52.61 -12.63 -11.41
N GLU A 242 52.82 -11.36 -11.78
CA GLU A 242 54.12 -10.70 -11.83
C GLU A 242 54.62 -10.16 -10.45
N LEU A 243 53.73 -10.20 -9.41
CA LEU A 243 54.08 -9.82 -8.05
C LEU A 243 54.65 -11.00 -7.26
N ASP A 244 55.50 -10.67 -6.26
CA ASP A 244 55.95 -11.66 -5.28
C ASP A 244 54.75 -12.28 -4.50
N GLU A 245 54.82 -13.51 -4.11
CA GLU A 245 53.74 -14.23 -3.44
C GLU A 245 53.20 -13.52 -2.22
N ASN A 246 54.09 -12.90 -1.41
CA ASN A 246 53.69 -12.10 -0.24
C ASN A 246 52.98 -10.80 -0.64
N GLU A 247 53.46 -10.09 -1.66
CA GLU A 247 52.82 -8.87 -2.18
C GLU A 247 51.43 -9.18 -2.73
N ARG A 248 51.33 -10.25 -3.52
CA ARG A 248 50.09 -10.74 -4.09
C ARG A 248 49.04 -11.03 -3.01
N ASN A 249 49.43 -11.85 -2.02
CA ASN A 249 48.49 -12.21 -0.93
C ASN A 249 48.05 -11.03 -0.11
N ILE A 250 48.91 -10.04 0.14
CA ILE A 250 48.56 -8.81 0.83
C ILE A 250 47.56 -8.00 0.02
N ILE A 251 47.73 -7.83 -1.28
CA ILE A 251 46.80 -7.11 -2.14
C ILE A 251 45.46 -7.85 -2.22
N LEU A 252 45.44 -9.18 -2.41
CA LEU A 252 44.22 -9.99 -2.44
C LEU A 252 43.38 -9.81 -1.16
N LEU A 253 43.99 -9.88 0.02
CA LEU A 253 43.32 -9.73 1.30
C LEU A 253 42.90 -8.28 1.56
N ARG A 254 43.71 -7.31 1.16
CA ARG A 254 43.46 -5.91 1.40
C ARG A 254 42.29 -5.37 0.60
N PHE A 255 42.23 -5.70 -0.70
CA PHE A 255 41.21 -5.23 -1.61
C PHE A 255 40.01 -6.18 -1.74
N GLY A 256 40.08 -7.34 -1.13
CA GLY A 256 38.98 -8.30 -1.15
C GLY A 256 38.74 -8.94 -2.51
N LEU A 257 39.76 -9.14 -3.32
CA LEU A 257 39.63 -9.72 -4.67
C LEU A 257 39.17 -11.20 -4.64
N GLU A 258 39.42 -11.91 -3.55
CA GLU A 258 38.94 -13.27 -3.30
C GLU A 258 38.01 -13.39 -2.09
N GLY A 259 37.52 -12.25 -1.55
CA GLY A 259 36.64 -12.27 -0.39
C GLY A 259 36.37 -10.88 0.19
N GLU A 260 36.10 -10.76 1.49
CA GLU A 260 35.90 -9.46 2.11
C GLU A 260 37.21 -8.67 2.34
N PRO A 261 37.25 -7.34 2.06
CA PRO A 261 38.40 -6.51 2.26
C PRO A 261 38.80 -6.43 3.72
N GLN A 262 40.10 -6.61 4.03
CA GLN A 262 40.61 -6.63 5.38
C GLN A 262 41.41 -5.35 5.71
N THR A 263 41.40 -4.96 6.99
CA THR A 263 42.19 -3.83 7.46
C THR A 263 43.67 -4.19 7.54
N LEU A 264 44.58 -3.18 7.40
CA LEU A 264 46.03 -3.37 7.50
C LEU A 264 46.46 -4.08 8.78
N GLU A 265 45.74 -3.83 9.89
CA GLU A 265 46.00 -4.46 11.17
C GLU A 265 45.64 -5.96 11.17
N LYS A 266 44.50 -6.34 10.57
CA LYS A 266 44.10 -7.74 10.43
C LYS A 266 45.08 -8.51 9.55
N VAL A 267 45.48 -7.90 8.41
CA VAL A 267 46.47 -8.48 7.50
C VAL A 267 47.81 -8.61 8.21
N GLY A 268 48.24 -7.58 8.98
CA GLY A 268 49.47 -7.62 9.74
C GLY A 268 49.52 -8.78 10.79
N LYS A 269 48.41 -8.99 11.51
CA LYS A 269 48.28 -10.13 12.44
C LYS A 269 48.39 -11.49 11.74
N LYS A 270 47.88 -11.60 10.50
CA LYS A 270 47.90 -12.84 9.69
C LYS A 270 49.30 -13.22 9.21
N PHE A 271 50.09 -12.18 8.86
CA PHE A 271 51.49 -12.38 8.38
C PHE A 271 52.56 -12.22 9.47
N GLY A 272 52.15 -11.94 10.73
CA GLY A 272 53.09 -11.79 11.83
C GLY A 272 53.95 -10.52 11.76
N VAL A 273 53.50 -9.48 11.05
CA VAL A 273 54.26 -8.23 10.85
C VAL A 273 53.43 -7.01 11.30
N THR A 274 54.15 -5.88 11.50
CA THR A 274 53.51 -4.64 11.92
C THR A 274 52.63 -4.04 10.83
N ARG A 275 51.60 -3.28 11.24
CA ARG A 275 50.72 -2.54 10.35
C ARG A 275 51.51 -1.67 9.36
N GLU A 276 52.55 -0.98 9.80
CA GLU A 276 53.37 -0.11 8.98
C GLU A 276 54.17 -0.92 7.93
N ARG A 277 54.62 -2.12 8.26
CA ARG A 277 55.31 -3.01 7.34
C ARG A 277 54.37 -3.47 6.21
N ILE A 278 53.10 -3.80 6.54
CA ILE A 278 52.10 -4.14 5.52
C ILE A 278 51.83 -2.94 4.60
N ARG A 279 51.73 -1.71 5.14
CA ARG A 279 51.54 -0.49 4.35
C ARG A 279 52.71 -0.27 3.38
N GLN A 280 53.95 -0.52 3.81
CA GLN A 280 55.10 -0.38 2.94
C GLN A 280 55.08 -1.41 1.78
N ILE A 281 54.69 -2.65 2.09
CA ILE A 281 54.56 -3.71 1.07
C ILE A 281 53.44 -3.39 0.09
N GLU A 282 52.25 -2.95 0.59
CA GLU A 282 51.12 -2.51 -0.22
C GLU A 282 51.54 -1.40 -1.19
N THR A 283 52.24 -0.36 -0.71
CA THR A 283 52.69 0.75 -1.54
C THR A 283 53.65 0.26 -2.65
N ARG A 284 54.63 -0.61 -2.28
CA ARG A 284 55.56 -1.20 -3.27
C ARG A 284 54.86 -2.04 -4.32
N ALA A 285 53.89 -2.87 -3.90
CA ALA A 285 53.14 -3.72 -4.81
C ALA A 285 52.28 -2.86 -5.76
N LEU A 286 51.63 -1.83 -5.28
CA LEU A 286 50.87 -0.90 -6.12
C LEU A 286 51.78 -0.12 -7.12
N ASP A 287 52.96 0.26 -6.69
CA ASP A 287 53.94 0.93 -7.58
C ASP A 287 54.44 -0.02 -8.65
N LYS A 288 54.67 -1.31 -8.33
CA LYS A 288 55.00 -2.34 -9.34
C LYS A 288 53.86 -2.53 -10.33
N LEU A 289 52.60 -2.66 -9.85
CA LEU A 289 51.43 -2.77 -10.72
C LEU A 289 51.29 -1.56 -11.64
N LYS A 290 51.49 -0.32 -11.14
CA LYS A 290 51.49 0.85 -11.97
C LYS A 290 52.53 0.82 -13.11
N LYS A 291 53.72 0.34 -12.82
CA LYS A 291 54.77 0.20 -13.87
C LYS A 291 54.36 -0.81 -14.92
N ILE A 292 53.85 -1.99 -14.51
CA ILE A 292 53.37 -3.04 -15.41
C ILE A 292 52.26 -2.50 -16.32
N MET A 293 51.30 -1.74 -15.76
CA MET A 293 50.22 -1.10 -16.52
C MET A 293 50.74 -0.10 -17.53
N ALA A 294 51.72 0.76 -17.14
CA ALA A 294 52.33 1.74 -18.02
C ALA A 294 53.15 1.10 -19.16
N GLU A 295 53.88 0.05 -18.88
CA GLU A 295 54.66 -0.73 -19.89
C GLU A 295 53.77 -1.42 -20.92
N LYS A 296 52.59 -1.86 -20.52
CA LYS A 296 51.58 -2.49 -21.40
C LYS A 296 50.67 -1.47 -22.11
N ALA A 297 50.98 -0.17 -22.03
CA ALA A 297 50.26 0.94 -22.66
C ALA A 297 48.74 0.96 -22.39
N ILE A 298 48.30 0.47 -21.21
CA ILE A 298 46.91 0.43 -20.81
C ILE A 298 46.56 1.75 -20.11
N THR A 299 45.76 2.55 -20.75
CA THR A 299 45.25 3.82 -20.18
C THR A 299 43.93 3.57 -19.47
N SER A 300 43.63 4.42 -18.45
CA SER A 300 42.38 4.33 -17.68
C SER A 300 41.11 4.51 -18.54
N SER A 301 41.24 5.01 -19.76
CA SER A 301 40.16 5.18 -20.74
C SER A 301 39.73 3.86 -21.41
N ASP A 302 40.51 2.79 -21.31
CA ASP A 302 40.21 1.52 -21.97
C ASP A 302 39.27 0.62 -21.13
N TYR A 303 38.88 1.09 -19.90
CA TYR A 303 38.11 0.30 -18.93
C TYR A 303 37.00 1.06 -18.20
N ILE A 304 36.59 2.26 -18.68
CA ILE A 304 35.46 3.02 -18.12
C ILE A 304 34.23 2.86 -19.00
#